data_89e652502139a4a0ad90ade1962a953e
#
_entry.id   89e652502139a4a0ad90ade1962a953e
#
_cell.length_a   1.000
_cell.length_b   1.000
_cell.length_c   1.000
_cell.angle_alpha   90.00
_cell.angle_beta   90.00
_cell.angle_gamma   90.00
#
_symmetry.space_group_name_H-M   'P 1'
#
loop_
_entity.id
_entity.type
_entity.pdbx_description
1 polymer ?
#
loop_
_entity_poly.entity_id
_entity_poly.type
_entity_poly.pdbx_seq_one_letter_code
_entity_poly.pdbx_strand_id
1 'polypeptide(L)'
;YYFETVTAYKNGKKVTSPQIKSKTAEQIAEDILTRTGTWPKHADDSGLFIDAKPLYGHAAHKIRVIPNSTELSTWLKIHFGTTDWRGGSDCVKFDELFCILKSKAERFTSIEYNPHQPPIPGIYYACEMPDPPAEIPEYEITADNSAGLSPLDRLVSYFSPGTPDVDDALIKTLILTTFWGTSKGKPAFIITSSSQGQGVGKTTLVEILAGLCGTPDTPEGYIDFHPSEEMRAFKERLFSDIYSGVRTICIDNLKSHGFSWGELEAMITRDTIHGRKMYVGGVRKPNTFVWCITVNGPAMSRDMAERCITIELAPPPQAQRETWRAGVESYIENHRAAIISDIIAHLRRRPGIEGEQVKPRTRWAKWEKLMLQHFTNPDEIQDVIQSRLDCMDSTADEIEMLTEAFSNTMKTIGYDPLVDMVCIPTVEANAIAIDALKMKRDQFKTAGGVLRQYVKERKLLGLINSPSHKHTRGYVWIGERDPADPRLRVQGAFSADDFRKRFERWKADQAAQRYHGHGSGPNVRRVSDPPPEQQSEF
;
A
#
# COMPACT_ATOMS: atom_id res chain seq x y z
N TYR A 1 -35.11 24.10 27.96
CA TYR A 1 -36.06 24.59 28.99
C TYR A 1 -37.02 23.47 29.34
N TYR A 2 -37.43 23.43 30.62
CA TYR A 2 -38.52 22.58 31.10
C TYR A 2 -39.41 23.41 32.02
N PHE A 3 -40.65 23.00 32.15
CA PHE A 3 -41.59 23.65 33.08
C PHE A 3 -41.50 22.94 34.43
N GLU A 4 -41.14 23.69 35.45
CA GLU A 4 -41.24 23.24 36.84
C GLU A 4 -42.42 23.91 37.50
N THR A 5 -43.22 23.13 38.18
CA THR A 5 -44.34 23.67 38.94
C THR A 5 -43.82 24.17 40.28
N VAL A 6 -43.69 25.47 40.41
CA VAL A 6 -43.24 26.08 41.67
C VAL A 6 -44.44 26.46 42.48
N THR A 7 -44.46 26.00 43.71
CA THR A 7 -45.50 26.37 44.71
C THR A 7 -44.98 27.50 45.56
N ALA A 8 -45.64 28.61 45.50
CA ALA A 8 -45.37 29.76 46.35
C ALA A 8 -46.63 30.08 47.22
N TYR A 9 -46.40 30.62 48.38
CA TYR A 9 -47.51 31.13 49.23
C TYR A 9 -47.65 32.63 49.03
N LYS A 10 -48.77 33.07 48.47
CA LYS A 10 -49.08 34.48 48.29
C LYS A 10 -50.34 34.77 49.09
N ASN A 11 -50.21 35.68 50.03
CA ASN A 11 -51.30 36.05 50.94
C ASN A 11 -51.95 34.83 51.67
N GLY A 12 -51.11 33.89 52.16
CA GLY A 12 -51.57 32.69 52.87
C GLY A 12 -52.18 31.58 51.99
N LYS A 13 -52.32 31.81 50.69
CA LYS A 13 -52.86 30.84 49.76
C LYS A 13 -51.73 30.20 48.96
N LYS A 14 -51.83 28.89 48.84
CA LYS A 14 -50.89 28.10 47.97
C LYS A 14 -51.21 28.44 46.51
N VAL A 15 -50.24 29.05 45.81
CA VAL A 15 -50.35 29.38 44.40
C VAL A 15 -49.28 28.51 43.67
N THR A 16 -49.74 27.76 42.72
CA THR A 16 -48.89 26.92 41.91
C THR A 16 -48.81 27.56 40.54
N SER A 17 -47.60 27.92 40.10
CA SER A 17 -47.37 28.49 38.77
C SER A 17 -46.25 27.72 38.05
N PRO A 18 -46.40 27.45 36.74
CA PRO A 18 -45.33 26.89 35.97
C PRO A 18 -44.23 27.94 35.77
N GLN A 19 -43.00 27.59 36.12
CA GLN A 19 -41.82 28.39 35.81
C GLN A 19 -41.00 27.71 34.77
N ILE A 20 -40.48 28.47 33.81
CA ILE A 20 -39.55 27.98 32.82
C ILE A 20 -38.15 27.97 33.44
N LYS A 21 -37.55 26.81 33.54
CA LYS A 21 -36.14 26.67 33.95
C LYS A 21 -35.28 26.21 32.79
N SER A 22 -34.05 26.72 32.73
CA SER A 22 -33.03 26.20 31.82
C SER A 22 -32.58 24.81 32.25
N LYS A 23 -32.39 23.90 31.30
CA LYS A 23 -31.79 22.60 31.57
C LYS A 23 -30.29 22.74 31.83
N THR A 24 -29.77 21.93 32.73
CA THR A 24 -28.32 21.79 32.91
C THR A 24 -27.71 21.03 31.72
N ALA A 25 -26.38 21.07 31.56
CA ALA A 25 -25.70 20.35 30.50
C ALA A 25 -25.89 18.83 30.62
N GLU A 26 -25.97 18.30 31.85
CA GLU A 26 -26.25 16.89 32.11
C GLU A 26 -27.67 16.51 31.67
N GLN A 27 -28.66 17.32 31.98
CA GLN A 27 -30.05 17.06 31.56
C GLN A 27 -30.19 17.09 30.04
N ILE A 28 -29.46 17.98 29.37
CA ILE A 28 -29.45 18.04 27.91
C ILE A 28 -28.77 16.79 27.35
N ALA A 29 -27.67 16.33 27.96
CA ALA A 29 -27.00 15.10 27.57
C ALA A 29 -27.91 13.87 27.71
N GLU A 30 -28.70 13.80 28.80
CA GLU A 30 -29.69 12.73 28.98
C GLU A 30 -30.83 12.79 27.96
N ASP A 31 -31.30 14.00 27.61
CA ASP A 31 -32.27 14.16 26.53
C ASP A 31 -31.73 13.64 25.18
N ILE A 32 -30.45 13.91 24.89
CA ILE A 32 -29.81 13.39 23.70
C ILE A 32 -29.82 11.85 23.71
N LEU A 33 -29.42 11.22 24.81
CA LEU A 33 -29.48 9.77 24.98
C LEU A 33 -30.91 9.24 24.77
N THR A 34 -31.89 9.86 25.43
CA THR A 34 -33.28 9.41 25.36
C THR A 34 -33.83 9.48 23.92
N ARG A 35 -33.49 10.54 23.17
CA ARG A 35 -34.00 10.76 21.82
C ARG A 35 -33.25 9.99 20.75
N THR A 36 -31.96 9.78 20.93
CA THR A 36 -31.14 9.04 19.96
C THR A 36 -31.08 7.54 20.23
N GLY A 37 -31.45 7.11 21.44
CA GLY A 37 -31.33 5.74 21.90
C GLY A 37 -29.88 5.27 22.10
N THR A 38 -28.90 6.19 21.97
CA THR A 38 -27.49 5.88 22.13
C THR A 38 -26.76 7.02 22.81
N TRP A 39 -25.73 6.66 23.57
CA TRP A 39 -24.83 7.66 24.16
C TRP A 39 -23.74 8.00 23.16
N PRO A 40 -23.32 9.28 23.05
CA PRO A 40 -22.20 9.65 22.22
C PRO A 40 -20.94 8.88 22.59
N LYS A 41 -20.16 8.50 21.57
CA LYS A 41 -18.89 7.78 21.68
C LYS A 41 -17.75 8.69 21.22
N HIS A 42 -16.52 8.37 21.57
CA HIS A 42 -15.34 9.12 21.18
C HIS A 42 -14.28 8.19 20.57
N ALA A 43 -13.84 8.50 19.36
CA ALA A 43 -12.69 7.86 18.73
C ALA A 43 -11.50 8.82 18.71
N ASP A 44 -10.29 8.31 18.96
CA ASP A 44 -9.09 9.15 19.04
C ASP A 44 -8.71 9.76 17.68
N ASP A 45 -9.04 9.07 16.59
CA ASP A 45 -8.80 9.52 15.21
C ASP A 45 -9.90 10.44 14.67
N SER A 46 -11.13 10.32 15.15
CA SER A 46 -12.31 10.99 14.58
C SER A 46 -12.99 11.98 15.53
N GLY A 47 -12.77 11.87 16.84
CA GLY A 47 -13.42 12.71 17.84
C GLY A 47 -14.74 12.15 18.34
N LEU A 48 -15.64 13.03 18.84
CA LEU A 48 -16.97 12.63 19.30
C LEU A 48 -17.82 12.18 18.11
N PHE A 49 -18.54 11.08 18.25
CA PHE A 49 -19.44 10.60 17.20
C PHE A 49 -20.72 9.97 17.77
N ILE A 50 -21.72 9.91 16.93
CA ILE A 50 -23.01 9.28 17.22
C ILE A 50 -23.27 8.24 16.14
N ASP A 51 -23.62 7.04 16.58
CA ASP A 51 -24.09 5.99 15.70
C ASP A 51 -25.62 6.03 15.67
N ALA A 52 -26.15 6.64 14.61
CA ALA A 52 -27.59 6.68 14.37
C ALA A 52 -27.99 5.35 13.70
N LYS A 53 -28.42 4.37 14.50
CA LYS A 53 -29.07 3.19 13.93
C LYS A 53 -30.29 3.60 13.14
N PRO A 54 -30.47 3.14 11.90
CA PRO A 54 -31.68 3.42 11.16
C PRO A 54 -32.89 2.81 11.90
N LEU A 55 -33.94 3.58 12.04
CA LEU A 55 -35.17 3.17 12.74
C LEU A 55 -35.89 1.98 12.04
N TYR A 56 -35.59 1.71 10.75
CA TYR A 56 -36.19 0.64 9.96
C TYR A 56 -35.21 0.13 8.89
N GLY A 57 -35.01 -1.20 8.87
CA GLY A 57 -34.35 -1.94 7.79
C GLY A 57 -32.83 -2.09 7.92
N HIS A 58 -32.27 -2.96 7.09
CA HIS A 58 -30.83 -3.35 7.01
C HIS A 58 -29.93 -2.25 6.43
N ALA A 59 -30.20 -0.99 6.68
CA ALA A 59 -29.34 0.09 6.22
C ALA A 59 -28.07 0.17 7.10
N ALA A 60 -26.92 0.37 6.45
CA ALA A 60 -25.63 0.56 7.12
C ALA A 60 -25.72 1.58 8.25
N HIS A 61 -25.02 1.33 9.34
CA HIS A 61 -24.89 2.27 10.45
C HIS A 61 -24.41 3.62 9.94
N LYS A 62 -25.12 4.67 10.28
CA LYS A 62 -24.80 6.02 9.83
C LYS A 62 -24.05 6.75 10.95
N ILE A 63 -22.73 6.66 10.89
CA ILE A 63 -21.86 7.38 11.82
C ILE A 63 -21.86 8.86 11.46
N ARG A 64 -22.12 9.70 12.45
CA ARG A 64 -21.91 11.14 12.33
C ARG A 64 -20.83 11.58 13.31
N VAL A 65 -19.71 12.03 12.78
CA VAL A 65 -18.63 12.62 13.55
C VAL A 65 -18.99 14.05 13.94
N ILE A 66 -18.73 14.39 15.20
CA ILE A 66 -18.99 15.72 15.79
C ILE A 66 -17.65 16.23 16.35
N PRO A 67 -16.81 16.84 15.53
CA PRO A 67 -15.44 17.18 15.90
C PRO A 67 -15.33 18.34 16.90
N ASN A 68 -16.34 19.20 16.95
CA ASN A 68 -16.34 20.41 17.78
C ASN A 68 -17.76 20.83 18.20
N SER A 69 -17.85 21.85 19.06
CA SER A 69 -19.09 22.37 19.57
C SER A 69 -20.00 23.03 18.50
N THR A 70 -19.41 23.59 17.45
CA THR A 70 -20.14 24.17 16.32
C THR A 70 -20.88 23.07 15.53
N GLU A 71 -20.21 21.96 15.25
CA GLU A 71 -20.83 20.79 14.60
C GLU A 71 -21.88 20.14 15.50
N LEU A 72 -21.67 20.10 16.82
CA LEU A 72 -22.67 19.67 17.77
C LEU A 72 -23.93 20.57 17.67
N SER A 73 -23.76 21.89 17.62
CA SER A 73 -24.87 22.84 17.45
C SER A 73 -25.63 22.60 16.15
N THR A 74 -24.91 22.43 15.06
CA THR A 74 -25.46 22.14 13.73
C THR A 74 -26.25 20.83 13.74
N TRP A 75 -25.69 19.78 14.31
CA TRP A 75 -26.35 18.48 14.43
C TRP A 75 -27.63 18.55 15.25
N LEU A 76 -27.60 19.23 16.42
CA LEU A 76 -28.80 19.43 17.26
C LEU A 76 -29.90 20.20 16.52
N LYS A 77 -29.54 21.23 15.75
CA LYS A 77 -30.52 21.99 14.94
C LYS A 77 -31.16 21.13 13.85
N ILE A 78 -30.38 20.31 13.17
CA ILE A 78 -30.90 19.44 12.09
C ILE A 78 -31.85 18.37 12.64
N HIS A 79 -31.48 17.71 13.74
CA HIS A 79 -32.23 16.57 14.26
C HIS A 79 -33.37 16.91 15.23
N PHE A 80 -33.28 18.04 15.91
CA PHE A 80 -34.24 18.43 16.93
C PHE A 80 -35.00 19.75 16.61
N GLY A 81 -34.81 20.28 15.41
CA GLY A 81 -35.38 21.53 14.98
C GLY A 81 -34.64 22.77 15.54
N THR A 82 -35.23 23.96 15.36
CA THR A 82 -34.65 25.19 15.87
C THR A 82 -34.58 25.14 17.39
N THR A 83 -33.44 24.81 17.92
CA THR A 83 -33.11 25.05 19.31
C THR A 83 -32.79 26.54 19.40
N ASP A 84 -33.73 27.34 19.95
CA ASP A 84 -33.43 28.70 20.38
C ASP A 84 -32.44 28.65 21.54
N TRP A 85 -31.17 28.49 21.17
CA TRP A 85 -30.08 28.55 22.14
C TRP A 85 -29.79 30.02 22.41
N ARG A 86 -30.52 30.59 23.35
CA ARG A 86 -30.32 31.98 23.73
C ARG A 86 -29.11 32.08 24.63
N GLY A 87 -28.10 32.85 24.19
CA GLY A 87 -26.94 33.16 25.01
C GLY A 87 -27.37 34.08 26.17
N GLY A 88 -27.42 33.53 27.38
CA GLY A 88 -27.58 34.25 28.62
C GLY A 88 -26.57 33.74 29.64
N SER A 89 -26.35 34.49 30.72
CA SER A 89 -25.42 34.08 31.79
C SER A 89 -25.78 32.73 32.42
N ASP A 90 -27.03 32.34 32.35
CA ASP A 90 -27.59 31.14 32.98
C ASP A 90 -27.85 30.01 31.97
N CYS A 91 -27.39 30.16 30.71
CA CYS A 91 -27.56 29.15 29.68
C CYS A 91 -26.29 28.33 29.52
N VAL A 92 -26.46 27.01 29.38
CA VAL A 92 -25.37 26.09 29.05
C VAL A 92 -24.72 26.50 27.74
N LYS A 93 -23.42 26.67 27.73
CA LYS A 93 -22.65 26.92 26.50
C LYS A 93 -22.48 25.63 25.72
N PHE A 94 -22.46 25.70 24.39
CA PHE A 94 -22.22 24.52 23.56
C PHE A 94 -20.87 23.86 23.84
N ASP A 95 -19.85 24.65 24.16
CA ASP A 95 -18.54 24.14 24.55
C ASP A 95 -18.59 23.32 25.84
N GLU A 96 -19.39 23.77 26.82
CA GLU A 96 -19.61 23.05 28.08
C GLU A 96 -20.32 21.71 27.82
N LEU A 97 -21.41 21.72 27.05
CA LEU A 97 -22.14 20.51 26.67
C LEU A 97 -21.21 19.56 25.89
N PHE A 98 -20.44 20.08 24.94
CA PHE A 98 -19.48 19.29 24.17
C PHE A 98 -18.44 18.64 25.07
N CYS A 99 -17.88 19.38 26.04
CA CYS A 99 -16.93 18.85 27.01
C CYS A 99 -17.54 17.76 27.90
N ILE A 100 -18.77 17.91 28.34
CA ILE A 100 -19.46 16.90 29.14
C ILE A 100 -19.71 15.64 28.32
N LEU A 101 -20.22 15.76 27.09
CA LEU A 101 -20.45 14.62 26.21
C LEU A 101 -19.13 13.89 25.94
N LYS A 102 -18.06 14.63 25.66
CA LYS A 102 -16.74 14.08 25.42
C LYS A 102 -16.14 13.38 26.65
N SER A 103 -16.37 13.92 27.85
CA SER A 103 -15.85 13.34 29.10
C SER A 103 -16.54 12.04 29.50
N LYS A 104 -17.82 11.91 29.18
CA LYS A 104 -18.65 10.73 29.50
C LYS A 104 -18.69 9.70 28.38
N ALA A 105 -18.18 10.04 27.18
CA ALA A 105 -18.20 9.17 26.02
C ALA A 105 -17.35 7.92 26.23
N GLU A 106 -17.85 6.77 25.80
CA GLU A 106 -17.07 5.56 25.67
C GLU A 106 -15.95 5.78 24.65
N ARG A 107 -14.73 5.30 24.96
CA ARG A 107 -13.55 5.61 24.18
C ARG A 107 -13.11 4.47 23.30
N PHE A 108 -12.81 4.81 22.05
CA PHE A 108 -12.26 3.93 21.02
C PHE A 108 -11.02 4.57 20.41
N THR A 109 -10.17 3.76 19.81
CA THR A 109 -8.99 4.25 19.06
C THR A 109 -9.35 4.72 17.67
N SER A 110 -10.29 4.04 17.00
CA SER A 110 -10.75 4.36 15.65
C SER A 110 -12.15 3.79 15.38
N ILE A 111 -12.75 4.25 14.27
CA ILE A 111 -14.01 3.75 13.73
C ILE A 111 -13.69 2.92 12.48
N GLU A 112 -14.28 1.74 12.37
CA GLU A 112 -14.19 0.87 11.21
C GLU A 112 -15.59 0.52 10.67
N TYR A 113 -15.71 0.50 9.36
CA TYR A 113 -16.98 0.24 8.68
C TYR A 113 -17.12 -1.19 8.14
N ASN A 114 -16.10 -1.99 8.34
CA ASN A 114 -16.07 -3.39 7.95
C ASN A 114 -15.56 -4.25 9.11
N PRO A 115 -16.02 -5.49 9.22
CA PRO A 115 -15.60 -6.36 10.31
C PRO A 115 -14.13 -6.75 10.20
N HIS A 116 -13.50 -7.04 11.35
CA HIS A 116 -12.25 -7.77 11.44
C HIS A 116 -12.49 -9.08 12.19
N GLN A 117 -11.76 -10.10 11.83
CA GLN A 117 -11.76 -11.36 12.54
C GLN A 117 -10.33 -11.76 12.93
N PRO A 118 -10.02 -11.91 14.24
CA PRO A 118 -10.86 -11.49 15.38
C PRO A 118 -11.05 -9.98 15.44
N PRO A 119 -12.07 -9.46 16.14
CA PRO A 119 -12.22 -8.02 16.35
C PRO A 119 -10.99 -7.44 17.05
N ILE A 120 -10.53 -6.28 16.58
CA ILE A 120 -9.38 -5.59 17.18
C ILE A 120 -9.89 -4.81 18.40
N PRO A 121 -9.31 -5.03 19.61
CA PRO A 121 -9.72 -4.31 20.81
C PRO A 121 -9.57 -2.78 20.65
N GLY A 122 -10.55 -2.06 21.16
CA GLY A 122 -10.55 -0.59 21.12
C GLY A 122 -11.00 0.02 19.78
N ILE A 123 -11.40 -0.76 18.80
CA ILE A 123 -12.04 -0.27 17.56
C ILE A 123 -13.55 -0.33 17.70
N TYR A 124 -14.22 0.73 17.27
CA TYR A 124 -15.66 0.75 17.09
C TYR A 124 -16.02 0.28 15.69
N TYR A 125 -16.85 -0.76 15.59
CA TYR A 125 -17.32 -1.27 14.29
C TYR A 125 -18.69 -0.70 13.97
N ALA A 126 -18.75 0.13 12.95
CA ALA A 126 -19.96 0.73 12.42
C ALA A 126 -20.60 -0.18 11.35
N CYS A 127 -20.64 -1.47 11.61
CA CYS A 127 -21.22 -2.47 10.74
C CYS A 127 -21.89 -3.57 11.57
N GLU A 128 -22.89 -4.20 11.00
CA GLU A 128 -23.36 -5.45 11.54
C GLU A 128 -22.27 -6.51 11.32
N MET A 129 -21.87 -7.18 12.41
CA MET A 129 -20.99 -8.33 12.27
C MET A 129 -21.81 -9.43 11.62
N PRO A 130 -21.43 -9.92 10.43
CA PRO A 130 -22.14 -11.01 9.82
C PRO A 130 -22.05 -12.22 10.75
N ASP A 131 -23.19 -12.82 11.07
CA ASP A 131 -23.23 -14.14 11.68
C ASP A 131 -22.78 -15.11 10.60
N PRO A 132 -21.58 -15.70 10.69
CA PRO A 132 -21.21 -16.74 9.75
C PRO A 132 -22.18 -17.90 9.94
N PRO A 133 -22.49 -18.63 8.88
CA PRO A 133 -23.29 -19.84 9.00
C PRO A 133 -22.67 -20.74 10.07
N ALA A 134 -23.51 -21.33 10.90
CA ALA A 134 -23.08 -22.20 12.01
C ALA A 134 -22.21 -23.37 11.51
N GLU A 135 -22.45 -23.79 10.29
CA GLU A 135 -21.63 -24.75 9.55
C GLU A 135 -21.19 -24.06 8.25
N ILE A 136 -19.88 -24.10 7.97
CA ILE A 136 -19.37 -23.73 6.66
C ILE A 136 -19.88 -24.84 5.75
N PRO A 137 -20.76 -24.56 4.76
CA PRO A 137 -21.23 -25.60 3.86
C PRO A 137 -20.02 -26.30 3.25
N GLU A 138 -19.95 -27.62 3.33
CA GLU A 138 -19.07 -28.41 2.47
C GLU A 138 -19.60 -28.21 1.06
N TYR A 139 -18.89 -27.40 0.28
CA TYR A 139 -19.23 -27.19 -1.13
C TYR A 139 -18.86 -28.48 -1.87
N GLU A 140 -19.83 -29.31 -2.16
CA GLU A 140 -19.64 -30.37 -3.15
C GLU A 140 -19.29 -29.74 -4.50
N ILE A 141 -18.09 -30.02 -4.96
CA ILE A 141 -17.63 -29.64 -6.31
C ILE A 141 -18.43 -30.50 -7.29
N THR A 142 -19.57 -30.01 -7.71
CA THR A 142 -20.31 -30.63 -8.81
C THR A 142 -19.67 -30.20 -10.14
N ALA A 143 -19.68 -31.09 -11.13
CA ALA A 143 -18.99 -30.96 -12.42
C ALA A 143 -19.44 -29.76 -13.30
N ASP A 144 -20.39 -28.98 -12.87
CA ASP A 144 -20.80 -27.72 -13.48
C ASP A 144 -20.08 -26.57 -12.72
N ASN A 145 -18.91 -26.20 -13.25
CA ASN A 145 -17.89 -25.34 -12.62
C ASN A 145 -18.34 -23.94 -12.17
N SER A 146 -19.58 -23.58 -12.29
CA SER A 146 -20.10 -22.30 -11.85
C SER A 146 -21.02 -22.35 -10.63
N ALA A 147 -21.59 -23.48 -10.29
CA ALA A 147 -22.67 -23.61 -9.30
C ALA A 147 -22.18 -24.00 -7.89
N GLY A 148 -20.91 -24.34 -7.70
CA GLY A 148 -20.37 -24.88 -6.43
C GLY A 148 -19.31 -24.03 -5.71
N LEU A 149 -18.90 -22.89 -6.28
CA LEU A 149 -17.87 -22.05 -5.63
C LEU A 149 -18.47 -21.22 -4.49
N SER A 150 -17.72 -21.10 -3.39
CA SER A 150 -18.05 -20.16 -2.33
C SER A 150 -18.09 -18.72 -2.87
N PRO A 151 -18.80 -17.79 -2.21
CA PRO A 151 -18.80 -16.39 -2.64
C PRO A 151 -17.41 -15.78 -2.77
N LEU A 152 -16.48 -16.13 -1.91
CA LEU A 152 -15.09 -15.69 -1.97
C LEU A 152 -14.34 -16.36 -3.12
N ASP A 153 -14.46 -17.68 -3.30
CA ASP A 153 -13.80 -18.40 -4.39
C ASP A 153 -14.33 -17.96 -5.76
N ARG A 154 -15.62 -17.67 -5.84
CA ARG A 154 -16.20 -17.07 -7.05
C ARG A 154 -15.61 -15.70 -7.35
N LEU A 155 -15.38 -14.85 -6.34
CA LEU A 155 -14.70 -13.57 -6.53
C LEU A 155 -13.26 -13.77 -7.05
N VAL A 156 -12.50 -14.69 -6.44
CA VAL A 156 -11.13 -15.01 -6.88
C VAL A 156 -11.11 -15.50 -8.33
N SER A 157 -12.07 -16.34 -8.74
CA SER A 157 -12.14 -16.92 -10.10
C SER A 157 -12.34 -15.91 -11.23
N TYR A 158 -12.64 -14.66 -10.93
CA TYR A 158 -12.65 -13.59 -11.92
C TYR A 158 -11.26 -13.16 -12.37
N PHE A 159 -10.23 -13.42 -11.57
CA PHE A 159 -8.85 -13.04 -11.91
C PHE A 159 -8.14 -14.19 -12.61
N SER A 160 -7.25 -13.84 -13.53
CA SER A 160 -6.41 -14.82 -14.21
C SER A 160 -5.08 -14.90 -13.47
N PRO A 161 -4.76 -16.02 -12.80
CA PRO A 161 -3.50 -16.20 -12.09
C PRO A 161 -2.33 -16.33 -13.06
N GLY A 162 -1.13 -15.86 -12.68
CA GLY A 162 0.09 -16.10 -13.41
C GLY A 162 0.55 -17.57 -13.29
N THR A 163 0.51 -18.09 -12.07
CA THR A 163 0.70 -19.51 -11.74
C THR A 163 -0.62 -20.02 -11.17
N PRO A 164 -1.38 -20.85 -11.91
CA PRO A 164 -2.64 -21.44 -11.44
C PRO A 164 -2.46 -22.09 -10.06
N ASP A 165 -3.53 -22.15 -9.29
CA ASP A 165 -3.62 -22.66 -7.91
C ASP A 165 -2.80 -21.85 -6.88
N VAL A 166 -1.61 -21.39 -7.23
CA VAL A 166 -0.76 -20.58 -6.33
C VAL A 166 -1.21 -19.13 -6.29
N ASP A 167 -1.34 -18.48 -7.45
CA ASP A 167 -1.76 -17.06 -7.46
C ASP A 167 -3.23 -16.89 -7.10
N ASP A 168 -4.09 -17.86 -7.39
CA ASP A 168 -5.47 -17.90 -6.88
C ASP A 168 -5.46 -17.92 -5.35
N ALA A 169 -4.63 -18.78 -4.75
CA ALA A 169 -4.44 -18.83 -3.30
C ALA A 169 -3.89 -17.50 -2.76
N LEU A 170 -2.91 -16.89 -3.43
CA LEU A 170 -2.33 -15.61 -3.01
C LEU A 170 -3.33 -14.45 -3.13
N ILE A 171 -4.17 -14.39 -4.18
CA ILE A 171 -5.26 -13.43 -4.30
C ILE A 171 -6.25 -13.62 -3.14
N LYS A 172 -6.62 -14.86 -2.84
CA LYS A 172 -7.50 -15.17 -1.70
C LYS A 172 -6.86 -14.72 -0.38
N THR A 173 -5.56 -14.96 -0.16
CA THR A 173 -4.86 -14.50 1.05
C THR A 173 -4.81 -12.97 1.16
N LEU A 174 -4.66 -12.24 0.06
CA LEU A 174 -4.75 -10.78 0.03
C LEU A 174 -6.12 -10.31 0.54
N ILE A 175 -7.20 -10.89 0.01
CA ILE A 175 -8.57 -10.55 0.43
C ILE A 175 -8.77 -10.88 1.92
N LEU A 176 -8.39 -12.08 2.37
CA LEU A 176 -8.47 -12.49 3.78
C LEU A 176 -7.67 -11.55 4.69
N THR A 177 -6.46 -11.14 4.28
CA THR A 177 -5.58 -10.25 5.04
C THR A 177 -6.23 -8.90 5.31
N THR A 178 -7.09 -8.43 4.42
CA THR A 178 -7.81 -7.16 4.58
C THR A 178 -8.80 -7.18 5.73
N PHE A 179 -9.35 -8.36 6.02
CA PHE A 179 -10.30 -8.56 7.12
C PHE A 179 -9.66 -9.19 8.36
N TRP A 180 -8.37 -9.53 8.31
CA TRP A 180 -7.69 -10.09 9.46
C TRP A 180 -7.51 -9.04 10.56
N GLY A 181 -8.02 -9.38 11.75
CA GLY A 181 -8.05 -8.53 12.94
C GLY A 181 -6.71 -8.42 13.65
N THR A 182 -5.71 -7.93 12.97
CA THR A 182 -4.41 -7.59 13.57
C THR A 182 -3.89 -6.27 13.03
N SER A 183 -3.23 -5.52 13.89
CA SER A 183 -2.37 -4.41 13.51
C SER A 183 -0.90 -4.81 13.42
N LYS A 184 -0.58 -6.09 13.69
CA LYS A 184 0.78 -6.60 13.81
C LYS A 184 1.11 -7.57 12.70
N GLY A 185 2.21 -7.33 12.00
CA GLY A 185 2.80 -8.32 11.12
C GLY A 185 1.96 -8.71 9.93
N LYS A 186 1.48 -7.73 9.16
CA LYS A 186 0.87 -7.92 7.85
C LYS A 186 1.91 -7.68 6.76
N PRO A 187 2.03 -8.55 5.74
CA PRO A 187 2.81 -8.24 4.55
C PRO A 187 2.14 -7.16 3.71
N ALA A 188 2.95 -6.44 2.93
CA ALA A 188 2.46 -5.74 1.75
C ALA A 188 2.33 -6.74 0.59
N PHE A 189 1.54 -6.38 -0.43
CA PHE A 189 1.35 -7.23 -1.59
C PHE A 189 1.86 -6.50 -2.84
N ILE A 190 2.74 -7.17 -3.58
CA ILE A 190 3.16 -6.73 -4.90
C ILE A 190 2.28 -7.44 -5.92
N ILE A 191 1.65 -6.65 -6.79
CA ILE A 191 0.81 -7.17 -7.86
C ILE A 191 1.54 -6.89 -9.17
N THR A 192 1.97 -7.94 -9.83
CA THR A 192 2.74 -7.87 -11.07
C THR A 192 2.12 -8.74 -12.18
N SER A 193 2.78 -8.81 -13.31
CA SER A 193 2.38 -9.68 -14.43
C SER A 193 3.56 -10.53 -14.89
N SER A 194 3.29 -11.78 -15.21
CA SER A 194 4.26 -12.76 -15.71
C SER A 194 4.83 -12.43 -17.10
N SER A 195 4.20 -11.52 -17.85
CA SER A 195 4.64 -11.06 -19.16
C SER A 195 4.57 -9.52 -19.21
N GLN A 196 5.26 -8.88 -20.14
CA GLN A 196 5.23 -7.41 -20.33
C GLN A 196 3.82 -6.84 -20.63
N GLY A 197 2.76 -7.44 -20.02
CA GLY A 197 1.37 -7.15 -20.25
C GLY A 197 0.92 -5.90 -19.50
N GLN A 198 0.66 -4.83 -20.24
CA GLN A 198 -0.26 -3.79 -19.80
C GLN A 198 -1.69 -4.36 -19.86
N GLY A 199 -2.54 -3.98 -18.89
CA GLY A 199 -3.96 -4.36 -18.93
C GLY A 199 -4.30 -5.74 -18.37
N VAL A 200 -3.46 -6.34 -17.52
CA VAL A 200 -3.76 -7.63 -16.84
C VAL A 200 -4.67 -7.48 -15.60
N GLY A 201 -5.10 -6.27 -15.25
CA GLY A 201 -6.02 -6.06 -14.12
C GLY A 201 -5.33 -5.81 -12.76
N LYS A 202 -4.05 -5.43 -12.71
CA LYS A 202 -3.34 -5.16 -11.44
C LYS A 202 -4.03 -4.11 -10.58
N THR A 203 -4.22 -2.92 -11.12
CA THR A 203 -4.89 -1.81 -10.44
C THR A 203 -6.36 -2.17 -10.17
N THR A 204 -7.01 -2.88 -11.12
CA THR A 204 -8.39 -3.34 -10.93
C THR A 204 -8.55 -4.29 -9.75
N LEU A 205 -7.59 -5.19 -9.48
CA LEU A 205 -7.63 -6.02 -8.27
C LEU A 205 -7.63 -5.17 -7.00
N VAL A 206 -6.81 -4.11 -6.96
CA VAL A 206 -6.78 -3.19 -5.82
C VAL A 206 -8.08 -2.40 -5.68
N GLU A 207 -8.62 -1.91 -6.79
CA GLU A 207 -9.91 -1.18 -6.83
C GLU A 207 -11.07 -2.08 -6.36
N ILE A 208 -11.08 -3.33 -6.77
CA ILE A 208 -12.08 -4.32 -6.36
C ILE A 208 -11.98 -4.63 -4.88
N LEU A 209 -10.76 -4.85 -4.37
CA LEU A 209 -10.52 -5.03 -2.94
C LEU A 209 -10.99 -3.80 -2.15
N ALA A 210 -10.69 -2.62 -2.65
CA ALA A 210 -11.11 -1.36 -2.07
C ALA A 210 -12.64 -1.21 -2.08
N GLY A 211 -13.30 -1.56 -3.18
CA GLY A 211 -14.76 -1.57 -3.31
C GLY A 211 -15.42 -2.55 -2.33
N LEU A 212 -14.82 -3.72 -2.13
CA LEU A 212 -15.28 -4.69 -1.13
C LEU A 212 -15.21 -4.13 0.30
N CYS A 213 -14.17 -3.33 0.60
CA CYS A 213 -13.96 -2.66 1.88
C CYS A 213 -14.49 -1.22 1.90
N GLY A 214 -15.06 -0.73 0.81
CA GLY A 214 -15.50 0.64 0.66
C GLY A 214 -16.57 1.05 1.66
N THR A 215 -16.58 2.35 1.96
CA THR A 215 -17.65 2.99 2.70
C THR A 215 -18.56 3.75 1.73
N PRO A 216 -19.81 4.00 2.07
CA PRO A 216 -20.73 4.77 1.23
C PRO A 216 -20.20 6.15 0.83
N ASP A 217 -19.34 6.73 1.67
CA ASP A 217 -18.83 8.10 1.54
C ASP A 217 -17.45 8.17 0.87
N THR A 218 -16.83 7.04 0.51
CA THR A 218 -15.51 6.97 -0.12
C THR A 218 -15.59 6.22 -1.45
N PRO A 219 -15.84 6.91 -2.57
CA PRO A 219 -16.07 6.27 -3.87
C PRO A 219 -14.88 5.43 -4.35
N GLU A 220 -13.66 5.86 -4.05
CA GLU A 220 -12.44 5.17 -4.48
C GLU A 220 -12.05 4.02 -3.56
N GLY A 221 -12.49 4.03 -2.29
CA GLY A 221 -12.27 2.96 -1.31
C GLY A 221 -10.81 2.66 -0.95
N TYR A 222 -9.84 3.35 -1.56
CA TYR A 222 -8.41 3.22 -1.30
C TYR A 222 -7.72 4.57 -1.27
N ILE A 223 -6.52 4.60 -0.67
CA ILE A 223 -5.65 5.78 -0.68
C ILE A 223 -4.55 5.54 -1.70
N ASP A 224 -4.54 6.32 -2.75
CA ASP A 224 -3.44 6.32 -3.71
C ASP A 224 -2.23 7.05 -3.14
N PHE A 225 -1.06 6.45 -3.27
CA PHE A 225 0.20 7.03 -2.87
C PHE A 225 1.15 7.11 -4.06
N HIS A 226 1.41 8.33 -4.49
CA HIS A 226 2.32 8.55 -5.59
C HIS A 226 3.78 8.67 -5.10
N PRO A 227 4.74 7.98 -5.73
CA PRO A 227 6.16 8.03 -5.33
C PRO A 227 6.81 9.41 -5.29
N SER A 228 6.26 10.41 -5.96
CA SER A 228 6.72 11.81 -5.89
C SER A 228 6.09 12.63 -4.77
N GLU A 229 5.11 12.07 -4.04
CA GLU A 229 4.45 12.76 -2.94
C GLU A 229 5.37 12.80 -1.71
N GLU A 230 5.37 13.93 -1.02
CA GLU A 230 6.05 14.01 0.26
C GLU A 230 5.37 13.08 1.29
N MET A 231 6.15 12.28 1.99
CA MET A 231 5.65 11.36 3.02
C MET A 231 4.82 12.07 4.11
N ARG A 232 5.11 13.34 4.37
CA ARG A 232 4.34 14.14 5.32
C ARG A 232 2.91 14.38 4.82
N ALA A 233 2.74 14.79 3.58
CA ALA A 233 1.43 15.04 2.96
C ALA A 233 0.61 13.74 2.90
N PHE A 234 1.25 12.65 2.54
CA PHE A 234 0.63 11.33 2.57
C PHE A 234 0.13 10.94 3.97
N LYS A 235 0.96 11.12 5.02
CA LYS A 235 0.55 10.86 6.41
C LYS A 235 -0.62 11.74 6.85
N GLU A 236 -0.65 13.01 6.45
CA GLU A 236 -1.79 13.91 6.72
C GLU A 236 -3.08 13.40 6.07
N ARG A 237 -3.01 12.88 4.83
CA ARG A 237 -4.16 12.24 4.16
C ARG A 237 -4.65 10.99 4.89
N LEU A 238 -3.76 10.13 5.39
CA LEU A 238 -4.13 8.92 6.14
C LEU A 238 -5.02 9.19 7.36
N PHE A 239 -4.94 10.39 7.91
CA PHE A 239 -5.73 10.82 9.08
C PHE A 239 -6.87 11.78 8.72
N SER A 240 -7.10 12.03 7.45
CA SER A 240 -8.22 12.85 6.98
C SER A 240 -9.55 12.10 7.16
N ASP A 241 -10.61 12.85 7.47
CA ASP A 241 -11.95 12.28 7.67
C ASP A 241 -12.49 11.57 6.41
N ILE A 242 -12.08 12.02 5.23
CA ILE A 242 -12.47 11.43 3.94
C ILE A 242 -11.99 9.98 3.83
N TYR A 243 -10.81 9.67 4.40
CA TYR A 243 -10.23 8.33 4.37
C TYR A 243 -10.44 7.55 5.67
N SER A 244 -11.37 8.00 6.51
CA SER A 244 -11.78 7.23 7.69
C SER A 244 -12.42 5.92 7.23
N GLY A 245 -11.93 4.81 7.78
CA GLY A 245 -12.43 3.46 7.41
C GLY A 245 -11.84 2.86 6.14
N VAL A 246 -11.02 3.59 5.37
CA VAL A 246 -10.28 3.00 4.24
C VAL A 246 -9.21 2.04 4.76
N ARG A 247 -9.15 0.85 4.18
CA ARG A 247 -8.21 -0.22 4.57
C ARG A 247 -7.12 -0.49 3.54
N THR A 248 -7.31 -0.05 2.31
CA THR A 248 -6.40 -0.35 1.21
C THR A 248 -5.59 0.88 0.84
N ILE A 249 -4.28 0.71 0.75
CA ILE A 249 -3.36 1.72 0.23
C ILE A 249 -2.80 1.17 -1.08
N CYS A 250 -2.91 1.95 -2.14
CA CYS A 250 -2.39 1.62 -3.45
C CYS A 250 -1.16 2.46 -3.77
N ILE A 251 -0.07 1.80 -4.16
CA ILE A 251 1.09 2.45 -4.76
C ILE A 251 1.10 2.00 -6.21
N ASP A 252 0.49 2.81 -7.08
CA ASP A 252 0.26 2.41 -8.46
C ASP A 252 1.44 2.73 -9.36
N ASN A 253 1.66 1.82 -10.31
CA ASN A 253 2.61 1.98 -11.43
C ASN A 253 4.03 2.38 -10.98
N LEU A 254 4.52 1.71 -9.94
CA LEU A 254 5.88 1.94 -9.48
C LEU A 254 6.86 1.58 -10.61
N LYS A 255 7.58 2.57 -11.11
CA LYS A 255 8.65 2.34 -12.06
C LYS A 255 9.85 1.82 -11.29
N SER A 256 10.09 0.52 -11.45
CA SER A 256 11.19 -0.17 -10.78
C SER A 256 12.53 0.51 -11.11
N HIS A 257 13.34 0.75 -10.17
CA HIS A 257 14.81 0.73 -10.09
C HIS A 257 15.17 1.34 -8.74
N GLY A 258 15.47 0.49 -7.78
CA GLY A 258 16.00 0.90 -6.49
C GLY A 258 15.03 1.67 -5.58
N PHE A 259 13.72 1.33 -5.65
CA PHE A 259 12.77 1.88 -4.69
C PHE A 259 13.06 1.32 -3.31
N SER A 260 13.61 2.13 -2.46
CA SER A 260 13.82 1.81 -1.04
C SER A 260 13.48 3.07 -0.25
N TRP A 261 12.29 3.08 0.29
CA TRP A 261 11.90 4.15 1.22
C TRP A 261 11.83 3.58 2.62
N GLY A 262 12.86 3.79 3.39
CA GLY A 262 12.91 3.31 4.78
C GLY A 262 11.73 3.78 5.63
N GLU A 263 11.10 4.91 5.31
CA GLU A 263 9.85 5.34 5.96
C GLU A 263 8.66 4.46 5.58
N LEU A 264 8.50 4.06 4.31
CA LEU A 264 7.42 3.17 3.88
C LEU A 264 7.61 1.78 4.48
N GLU A 265 8.82 1.24 4.42
CA GLU A 265 9.17 -0.03 5.04
C GLU A 265 8.83 -0.06 6.53
N ALA A 266 9.14 1.04 7.23
CA ALA A 266 8.79 1.22 8.62
C ALA A 266 7.27 1.32 8.84
N MET A 267 6.52 1.95 7.93
CA MET A 267 5.06 2.05 8.03
C MET A 267 4.37 0.71 7.81
N ILE A 268 4.84 -0.10 6.85
CA ILE A 268 4.29 -1.45 6.60
C ILE A 268 4.42 -2.32 7.86
N THR A 269 5.53 -2.21 8.58
CA THR A 269 5.84 -3.11 9.71
C THR A 269 5.38 -2.63 11.08
N ARG A 270 5.04 -1.34 11.23
CA ARG A 270 4.62 -0.78 12.53
C ARG A 270 3.22 -1.25 12.92
N ASP A 271 3.02 -1.50 14.20
CA ASP A 271 1.71 -1.81 14.78
C ASP A 271 0.76 -0.62 14.80
N THR A 272 1.33 0.59 14.88
CA THR A 272 0.59 1.85 15.02
C THR A 272 1.18 2.89 14.09
N ILE A 273 0.34 3.56 13.34
CA ILE A 273 0.71 4.69 12.51
C ILE A 273 0.49 5.98 13.28
N HIS A 274 1.50 6.83 13.25
CA HIS A 274 1.47 8.16 13.88
C HIS A 274 1.47 9.23 12.79
N GLY A 275 0.62 10.23 12.96
CA GLY A 275 0.50 11.35 12.04
C GLY A 275 0.01 12.61 12.74
N ARG A 276 -0.37 13.57 11.93
CA ARG A 276 -0.94 14.83 12.38
C ARG A 276 -2.25 15.09 11.63
N LYS A 277 -3.30 15.38 12.37
CA LYS A 277 -4.59 15.83 11.83
C LYS A 277 -4.71 17.33 12.01
N MET A 278 -5.13 18.04 10.97
CA MET A 278 -5.34 19.49 11.04
C MET A 278 -6.30 19.82 12.18
N TYR A 279 -5.98 20.86 12.91
CA TYR A 279 -6.73 21.37 14.07
C TYR A 279 -6.86 20.44 15.29
N VAL A 280 -6.41 19.18 15.21
CA VAL A 280 -6.44 18.20 16.30
C VAL A 280 -5.06 17.99 16.93
N GLY A 281 -4.01 18.05 16.12
CA GLY A 281 -2.64 17.82 16.58
C GLY A 281 -2.11 16.42 16.23
N GLY A 282 -1.31 15.84 17.11
CA GLY A 282 -0.76 14.50 16.94
C GLY A 282 -1.85 13.44 17.14
N VAL A 283 -1.98 12.53 16.19
CA VAL A 283 -2.95 11.42 16.20
C VAL A 283 -2.25 10.10 15.94
N ARG A 284 -2.86 9.02 16.40
CA ARG A 284 -2.39 7.65 16.15
C ARG A 284 -3.57 6.74 15.88
N LYS A 285 -3.36 5.75 15.01
CA LYS A 285 -4.33 4.68 14.81
C LYS A 285 -3.62 3.33 14.65
N PRO A 286 -4.29 2.21 14.94
CA PRO A 286 -3.78 0.88 14.62
C PRO A 286 -3.47 0.77 13.13
N ASN A 287 -2.40 0.05 12.77
CA ASN A 287 -2.06 -0.20 11.37
C ASN A 287 -2.93 -1.34 10.83
N THR A 288 -4.15 -1.02 10.46
CA THR A 288 -5.10 -1.97 9.86
C THR A 288 -4.98 -2.02 8.33
N PHE A 289 -4.14 -1.19 7.75
CA PHE A 289 -3.99 -1.10 6.29
C PHE A 289 -3.39 -2.35 5.66
N VAL A 290 -3.84 -2.63 4.45
CA VAL A 290 -3.20 -3.53 3.50
C VAL A 290 -2.55 -2.69 2.41
N TRP A 291 -1.26 -2.90 2.21
CA TRP A 291 -0.45 -2.18 1.24
C TRP A 291 -0.37 -2.97 -0.05
N CYS A 292 -0.84 -2.39 -1.14
CA CYS A 292 -0.79 -2.97 -2.47
C CYS A 292 0.14 -2.13 -3.35
N ILE A 293 1.08 -2.78 -4.01
CA ILE A 293 2.06 -2.14 -4.90
C ILE A 293 1.87 -2.74 -6.28
N THR A 294 1.46 -1.95 -7.26
CA THR A 294 1.38 -2.42 -8.64
C THR A 294 2.66 -2.07 -9.38
N VAL A 295 3.23 -3.03 -10.08
CA VAL A 295 4.52 -2.85 -10.76
C VAL A 295 4.63 -3.73 -12.01
N ASN A 296 5.45 -3.28 -12.96
CA ASN A 296 5.83 -4.07 -14.12
C ASN A 296 7.30 -4.49 -13.95
N GLY A 297 7.55 -5.75 -13.58
CA GLY A 297 8.90 -6.25 -13.34
C GLY A 297 9.49 -5.67 -12.04
N PRO A 298 9.17 -6.24 -10.88
CA PRO A 298 9.62 -5.72 -9.61
C PRO A 298 11.11 -5.95 -9.42
N ALA A 299 11.88 -4.86 -9.31
CA ALA A 299 13.21 -4.84 -8.76
C ALA A 299 13.21 -3.92 -7.55
N MET A 300 13.49 -4.45 -6.37
CA MET A 300 13.49 -3.67 -5.14
C MET A 300 14.56 -4.20 -4.17
N SER A 301 14.85 -3.41 -3.13
CA SER A 301 15.80 -3.84 -2.11
C SER A 301 15.31 -5.14 -1.45
N ARG A 302 16.23 -6.02 -1.10
CA ARG A 302 15.91 -7.27 -0.39
C ARG A 302 15.07 -7.02 0.87
N ASP A 303 15.38 -5.94 1.61
CA ASP A 303 14.67 -5.59 2.83
C ASP A 303 13.20 -5.20 2.55
N MET A 304 12.92 -4.52 1.43
CA MET A 304 11.54 -4.25 0.99
C MET A 304 10.86 -5.51 0.45
N ALA A 305 11.56 -6.32 -0.34
CA ALA A 305 11.04 -7.57 -0.89
C ALA A 305 10.62 -8.54 0.22
N GLU A 306 11.41 -8.67 1.29
CA GLU A 306 11.08 -9.49 2.47
C GLU A 306 9.82 -9.00 3.23
N ARG A 307 9.37 -7.76 2.98
CA ARG A 307 8.13 -7.21 3.54
C ARG A 307 6.92 -7.45 2.67
N CYS A 308 7.10 -8.02 1.50
CA CYS A 308 6.05 -8.18 0.51
C CYS A 308 5.77 -9.64 0.17
N ILE A 309 4.54 -9.87 -0.28
CA ILE A 309 4.13 -11.11 -0.94
C ILE A 309 3.77 -10.77 -2.38
N THR A 310 4.33 -11.50 -3.34
CA THR A 310 4.12 -11.21 -4.76
C THR A 310 3.03 -12.07 -5.35
N ILE A 311 2.07 -11.41 -6.00
CA ILE A 311 0.99 -12.00 -6.78
C ILE A 311 1.27 -11.72 -8.25
N GLU A 312 1.25 -12.73 -9.08
CA GLU A 312 1.35 -12.58 -10.53
C GLU A 312 -0.01 -12.78 -11.19
N LEU A 313 -0.36 -11.83 -12.07
CA LEU A 313 -1.58 -11.91 -12.86
C LEU A 313 -1.22 -12.17 -14.33
N ALA A 314 -2.03 -13.01 -14.96
CA ALA A 314 -2.04 -13.21 -16.41
C ALA A 314 -3.12 -12.34 -17.06
N PRO A 315 -3.01 -12.04 -18.36
CA PRO A 315 -4.08 -11.34 -19.07
C PRO A 315 -5.37 -12.17 -19.06
N PRO A 316 -6.54 -11.55 -18.83
CA PRO A 316 -7.80 -12.26 -18.97
C PRO A 316 -7.98 -12.74 -20.40
N PRO A 317 -8.75 -13.83 -20.62
CA PRO A 317 -9.05 -14.35 -21.95
C PRO A 317 -9.60 -13.25 -22.87
N GLN A 318 -9.15 -13.21 -24.13
CA GLN A 318 -9.46 -12.12 -25.06
C GLN A 318 -10.97 -11.85 -25.21
N ALA A 319 -11.77 -12.90 -25.20
CA ALA A 319 -13.23 -12.81 -25.31
C ALA A 319 -13.90 -12.13 -24.08
N GLN A 320 -13.23 -12.04 -22.95
CA GLN A 320 -13.79 -11.51 -21.70
C GLN A 320 -13.24 -10.11 -21.34
N ARG A 321 -12.23 -9.60 -22.05
CA ARG A 321 -11.51 -8.36 -21.66
C ARG A 321 -12.42 -7.14 -21.52
N GLU A 322 -13.40 -7.01 -22.39
CA GLU A 322 -14.30 -5.85 -22.39
C GLU A 322 -15.36 -5.91 -21.28
N THR A 323 -15.82 -7.10 -20.91
CA THR A 323 -16.91 -7.29 -19.95
C THR A 323 -16.46 -7.71 -18.56
N TRP A 324 -15.20 -8.14 -18.44
CA TRP A 324 -14.65 -8.71 -17.22
C TRP A 324 -14.79 -7.78 -16.00
N ARG A 325 -14.36 -6.52 -16.15
CA ARG A 325 -14.40 -5.54 -15.07
C ARG A 325 -15.83 -5.31 -14.58
N ALA A 326 -16.75 -5.04 -15.49
CA ALA A 326 -18.15 -4.83 -15.17
C ALA A 326 -18.78 -6.07 -14.50
N GLY A 327 -18.35 -7.27 -14.92
CA GLY A 327 -18.80 -8.53 -14.31
C GLY A 327 -18.39 -8.66 -12.85
N VAL A 328 -17.12 -8.34 -12.53
CA VAL A 328 -16.61 -8.38 -11.15
C VAL A 328 -17.27 -7.32 -10.27
N GLU A 329 -17.37 -6.09 -10.78
CA GLU A 329 -18.01 -4.98 -10.04
C GLU A 329 -19.48 -5.31 -9.72
N SER A 330 -20.23 -5.80 -10.71
CA SER A 330 -21.62 -6.25 -10.52
C SER A 330 -21.72 -7.43 -9.54
N TYR A 331 -20.76 -8.35 -9.57
CA TYR A 331 -20.75 -9.47 -8.63
C TYR A 331 -20.60 -8.99 -7.19
N ILE A 332 -19.65 -8.07 -6.93
CA ILE A 332 -19.46 -7.49 -5.59
C ILE A 332 -20.69 -6.72 -5.15
N GLU A 333 -21.24 -5.87 -6.01
CA GLU A 333 -22.44 -5.08 -5.69
C GLU A 333 -23.58 -5.97 -5.21
N ASN A 334 -23.82 -7.09 -5.88
CA ASN A 334 -24.93 -7.99 -5.57
C ASN A 334 -24.64 -8.99 -4.44
N HIS A 335 -23.36 -9.31 -4.16
CA HIS A 335 -22.99 -10.40 -3.23
C HIS A 335 -22.05 -9.96 -2.10
N ARG A 336 -21.80 -8.66 -1.93
CA ARG A 336 -20.84 -8.13 -0.95
C ARG A 336 -21.01 -8.72 0.45
N ALA A 337 -22.23 -8.77 0.95
CA ALA A 337 -22.51 -9.32 2.28
C ALA A 337 -22.15 -10.81 2.39
N ALA A 338 -22.48 -11.60 1.37
CA ALA A 338 -22.13 -13.02 1.33
C ALA A 338 -20.63 -13.24 1.22
N ILE A 339 -19.91 -12.44 0.43
CA ILE A 339 -18.44 -12.50 0.32
C ILE A 339 -17.80 -12.18 1.67
N ILE A 340 -18.23 -11.12 2.36
CA ILE A 340 -17.70 -10.74 3.67
C ILE A 340 -18.01 -11.84 4.71
N SER A 341 -19.20 -12.40 4.69
CA SER A 341 -19.58 -13.52 5.57
C SER A 341 -18.66 -14.73 5.39
N ASP A 342 -18.38 -15.10 4.14
CA ASP A 342 -17.47 -16.19 3.78
C ASP A 342 -16.03 -15.90 4.23
N ILE A 343 -15.54 -14.68 4.01
CA ILE A 343 -14.23 -14.24 4.52
C ILE A 343 -14.13 -14.41 6.04
N ILE A 344 -15.13 -13.96 6.78
CA ILE A 344 -15.15 -14.07 8.24
C ILE A 344 -15.21 -15.54 8.68
N ALA A 345 -15.96 -16.38 7.97
CA ALA A 345 -16.01 -17.81 8.22
C ALA A 345 -14.62 -18.46 8.05
N HIS A 346 -13.92 -18.15 6.94
CA HIS A 346 -12.54 -18.61 6.72
C HIS A 346 -11.60 -18.18 7.85
N LEU A 347 -11.63 -16.93 8.26
CA LEU A 347 -10.76 -16.41 9.32
C LEU A 347 -11.08 -16.98 10.72
N ARG A 348 -12.31 -17.47 10.96
CA ARG A 348 -12.70 -18.15 12.20
C ARG A 348 -12.35 -19.63 12.21
N ARG A 349 -12.20 -20.24 11.04
CA ARG A 349 -11.89 -21.66 10.91
C ARG A 349 -10.54 -21.94 11.60
N ARG A 350 -10.56 -22.73 12.65
CA ARG A 350 -9.34 -23.27 13.23
C ARG A 350 -8.92 -24.47 12.39
N PRO A 351 -7.64 -24.66 12.10
CA PRO A 351 -7.18 -25.87 11.45
C PRO A 351 -7.60 -27.05 12.33
N GLY A 352 -8.09 -28.10 11.71
CA GLY A 352 -8.30 -29.39 12.39
C GLY A 352 -6.96 -29.82 12.99
N ILE A 353 -7.03 -30.51 14.13
CA ILE A 353 -5.86 -30.98 14.88
C ILE A 353 -4.98 -31.95 14.05
N GLU A 354 -5.44 -32.40 12.90
CA GLU A 354 -4.84 -33.41 12.04
C GLU A 354 -3.99 -32.87 10.87
N GLY A 355 -3.95 -31.56 10.62
CA GLY A 355 -3.13 -30.97 9.55
C GLY A 355 -1.70 -30.70 10.00
N GLU A 356 -0.70 -31.04 9.19
CA GLU A 356 0.68 -30.59 9.38
C GLU A 356 0.68 -29.06 9.54
N GLN A 357 1.20 -28.60 10.69
CA GLN A 357 1.26 -27.16 10.95
C GLN A 357 2.21 -26.53 9.92
N VAL A 358 1.72 -25.55 9.17
CA VAL A 358 2.53 -24.74 8.25
C VAL A 358 3.76 -24.22 9.00
N LYS A 359 4.96 -24.60 8.51
CA LYS A 359 6.24 -24.13 9.05
C LYS A 359 6.57 -22.81 8.37
N PRO A 360 6.61 -21.69 9.12
CA PRO A 360 6.88 -20.39 8.51
C PRO A 360 8.26 -20.34 7.87
N ARG A 361 8.35 -19.77 6.69
CA ARG A 361 9.58 -19.57 5.92
C ARG A 361 9.91 -18.08 5.71
N THR A 362 8.92 -17.19 5.92
CA THR A 362 9.11 -15.75 5.81
C THR A 362 9.12 -15.08 7.19
N ARG A 363 9.42 -13.80 7.23
CA ARG A 363 9.30 -12.97 8.45
C ARG A 363 7.86 -12.87 8.98
N TRP A 364 6.86 -13.23 8.20
CA TRP A 364 5.43 -13.10 8.49
C TRP A 364 4.84 -14.40 9.08
N ALA A 365 5.53 -15.01 10.02
CA ALA A 365 5.20 -16.32 10.56
C ALA A 365 3.74 -16.51 11.01
N LYS A 366 3.11 -15.49 11.62
CA LYS A 366 1.71 -15.55 12.03
C LYS A 366 0.76 -15.50 10.86
N TRP A 367 1.11 -14.69 9.85
CA TRP A 367 0.33 -14.57 8.63
C TRP A 367 0.37 -15.88 7.83
N GLU A 368 1.54 -16.45 7.61
CA GLU A 368 1.68 -17.72 6.92
C GLU A 368 0.86 -18.83 7.59
N LYS A 369 1.02 -19.00 8.90
CA LYS A 369 0.26 -20.01 9.65
C LYS A 369 -1.23 -19.84 9.53
N LEU A 370 -1.74 -18.60 9.59
CA LEU A 370 -3.18 -18.35 9.54
C LEU A 370 -3.73 -18.45 8.13
N MET A 371 -3.01 -17.90 7.14
CA MET A 371 -3.52 -17.79 5.77
C MET A 371 -3.31 -19.06 4.97
N LEU A 372 -2.12 -19.68 5.07
CA LEU A 372 -1.78 -20.82 4.23
C LEU A 372 -2.37 -22.15 4.72
N GLN A 373 -2.80 -22.22 5.98
CA GLN A 373 -3.47 -23.42 6.52
C GLN A 373 -4.79 -23.77 5.81
N HIS A 374 -5.36 -22.85 5.04
CA HIS A 374 -6.62 -23.05 4.31
C HIS A 374 -6.43 -23.72 2.95
N PHE A 375 -5.19 -23.96 2.54
CA PHE A 375 -4.86 -24.53 1.24
C PHE A 375 -4.32 -25.95 1.38
N THR A 376 -4.52 -26.75 0.35
CA THR A 376 -4.07 -28.16 0.30
C THR A 376 -2.57 -28.28 0.00
N ASN A 377 -1.96 -27.23 -0.57
CA ASN A 377 -0.58 -27.19 -1.04
C ASN A 377 0.23 -26.00 -0.44
N PRO A 378 0.26 -25.84 0.90
CA PRO A 378 0.93 -24.68 1.52
C PRO A 378 2.43 -24.63 1.24
N ASP A 379 3.11 -25.77 1.12
CA ASP A 379 4.54 -25.83 0.82
C ASP A 379 4.87 -25.31 -0.59
N GLU A 380 4.07 -25.66 -1.58
CA GLU A 380 4.22 -25.17 -2.96
C GLU A 380 4.03 -23.66 -3.03
N ILE A 381 3.02 -23.13 -2.32
CA ILE A 381 2.80 -21.69 -2.21
C ILE A 381 4.02 -20.99 -1.58
N GLN A 382 4.58 -21.57 -0.52
CA GLN A 382 5.78 -21.04 0.15
C GLN A 382 7.02 -21.10 -0.75
N ASP A 383 7.19 -22.16 -1.53
CA ASP A 383 8.29 -22.31 -2.50
C ASP A 383 8.21 -21.21 -3.57
N VAL A 384 7.02 -20.93 -4.08
CA VAL A 384 6.81 -19.84 -5.06
C VAL A 384 7.05 -18.47 -4.43
N ILE A 385 6.56 -18.23 -3.20
CA ILE A 385 6.84 -16.98 -2.48
C ILE A 385 8.34 -16.76 -2.34
N GLN A 386 9.10 -17.80 -1.95
CA GLN A 386 10.54 -17.71 -1.77
C GLN A 386 11.27 -17.51 -3.11
N SER A 387 10.90 -18.25 -4.14
CA SER A 387 11.47 -18.09 -5.48
C SER A 387 11.27 -16.66 -6.02
N ARG A 388 10.07 -16.10 -5.85
CA ARG A 388 9.79 -14.72 -6.27
C ARG A 388 10.57 -13.69 -5.44
N LEU A 389 10.75 -13.93 -4.14
CA LEU A 389 11.58 -13.10 -3.28
C LEU A 389 13.04 -13.07 -3.74
N ASP A 390 13.59 -14.23 -4.08
CA ASP A 390 14.98 -14.36 -4.55
C ASP A 390 15.16 -13.67 -5.92
N CYS A 391 14.15 -13.73 -6.80
CA CYS A 391 14.17 -13.04 -8.09
C CYS A 391 14.05 -11.51 -7.98
N MET A 392 13.56 -10.97 -6.87
CA MET A 392 13.40 -9.53 -6.66
C MET A 392 14.64 -8.83 -6.11
N ASP A 393 15.66 -9.55 -5.73
CA ASP A 393 16.87 -8.96 -5.17
C ASP A 393 17.59 -8.13 -6.25
N SER A 394 17.24 -6.84 -6.34
CA SER A 394 17.88 -5.88 -7.24
C SER A 394 19.40 -5.78 -7.02
N THR A 395 19.88 -6.23 -5.88
CA THR A 395 21.31 -6.26 -5.57
C THR A 395 22.04 -7.27 -6.45
N ALA A 396 21.42 -8.42 -6.73
CA ALA A 396 21.99 -9.43 -7.62
C ALA A 396 22.05 -8.90 -9.06
N ASP A 397 20.95 -8.31 -9.55
CA ASP A 397 20.90 -7.71 -10.89
C ASP A 397 21.90 -6.56 -11.05
N GLU A 398 22.00 -5.68 -10.04
CA GLU A 398 22.96 -4.57 -10.04
C GLU A 398 24.41 -5.09 -10.06
N ILE A 399 24.71 -6.13 -9.30
CA ILE A 399 26.03 -6.78 -9.27
C ILE A 399 26.34 -7.40 -10.64
N GLU A 400 25.38 -8.10 -11.24
CA GLU A 400 25.54 -8.69 -12.58
C GLU A 400 25.75 -7.60 -13.64
N MET A 401 24.91 -6.56 -13.66
CA MET A 401 25.05 -5.42 -14.58
C MET A 401 26.41 -4.72 -14.43
N LEU A 402 26.86 -4.48 -13.21
CA LEU A 402 28.15 -3.88 -12.95
C LEU A 402 29.30 -4.80 -13.36
N THR A 403 29.24 -6.08 -13.03
CA THR A 403 30.25 -7.08 -13.39
C THR A 403 30.39 -7.15 -14.91
N GLU A 404 29.27 -7.25 -15.62
CA GLU A 404 29.25 -7.29 -17.08
C GLU A 404 29.77 -5.97 -17.70
N ALA A 405 29.35 -4.81 -17.19
CA ALA A 405 29.79 -3.52 -17.69
C ALA A 405 31.29 -3.32 -17.53
N PHE A 406 31.87 -3.67 -16.39
CA PHE A 406 33.31 -3.62 -16.20
C PHE A 406 34.03 -4.59 -17.13
N SER A 407 33.59 -5.85 -17.22
CA SER A 407 34.17 -6.84 -18.10
C SER A 407 34.13 -6.42 -19.58
N ASN A 408 32.98 -5.97 -20.06
CA ASN A 408 32.79 -5.52 -21.43
C ASN A 408 33.62 -4.27 -21.74
N THR A 409 33.67 -3.30 -20.84
CA THR A 409 34.49 -2.10 -21.01
C THR A 409 35.97 -2.49 -21.13
N MET A 410 36.46 -3.33 -20.22
CA MET A 410 37.86 -3.75 -20.24
C MET A 410 38.23 -4.52 -21.52
N LYS A 411 37.40 -5.47 -21.95
CA LYS A 411 37.58 -6.20 -23.21
C LYS A 411 37.61 -5.27 -24.41
N THR A 412 36.69 -4.30 -24.45
CA THR A 412 36.55 -3.35 -25.56
C THR A 412 37.75 -2.40 -25.69
N ILE A 413 38.36 -1.99 -24.56
CA ILE A 413 39.56 -1.13 -24.57
C ILE A 413 40.87 -1.95 -24.67
N GLY A 414 40.76 -3.26 -24.88
CA GLY A 414 41.88 -4.15 -25.25
C GLY A 414 42.62 -4.77 -24.07
N TYR A 415 41.96 -5.07 -22.97
CA TYR A 415 42.53 -5.88 -21.88
C TYR A 415 41.97 -7.30 -21.90
N ASP A 416 42.85 -8.28 -21.65
CA ASP A 416 42.48 -9.69 -21.57
C ASP A 416 42.02 -10.03 -20.12
N PRO A 417 40.78 -10.50 -19.92
CA PRO A 417 40.27 -10.85 -18.61
C PRO A 417 40.98 -12.03 -17.92
N LEU A 418 41.66 -12.86 -18.66
CA LEU A 418 42.38 -13.99 -18.09
C LEU A 418 43.80 -13.62 -17.63
N VAL A 419 44.41 -12.62 -18.28
CA VAL A 419 45.84 -12.31 -18.11
C VAL A 419 46.04 -10.95 -17.41
N ASP A 420 45.26 -9.95 -17.78
CA ASP A 420 45.52 -8.57 -17.39
C ASP A 420 44.93 -8.22 -16.03
N MET A 421 45.62 -7.34 -15.32
CA MET A 421 45.08 -6.61 -14.17
C MET A 421 45.26 -5.10 -14.42
N VAL A 422 44.28 -4.28 -14.05
CA VAL A 422 44.25 -2.88 -14.43
C VAL A 422 43.82 -1.99 -13.26
N CYS A 423 44.60 -0.97 -12.97
CA CYS A 423 44.21 0.05 -11.98
C CYS A 423 43.23 1.03 -12.60
N ILE A 424 42.02 1.09 -12.08
CA ILE A 424 40.95 1.98 -12.52
C ILE A 424 40.78 3.11 -11.48
N PRO A 425 40.98 4.37 -11.86
CA PRO A 425 40.72 5.48 -10.94
C PRO A 425 39.23 5.59 -10.58
N THR A 426 38.93 6.08 -9.39
CA THR A 426 37.55 6.15 -8.85
C THR A 426 36.60 6.93 -9.76
N VAL A 427 37.08 7.98 -10.45
CA VAL A 427 36.25 8.81 -11.32
C VAL A 427 35.73 8.02 -12.50
N GLU A 428 36.61 7.29 -13.17
CA GLU A 428 36.30 6.47 -14.34
C GLU A 428 35.49 5.24 -13.94
N ALA A 429 35.79 4.63 -12.80
CA ALA A 429 35.00 3.52 -12.27
C ALA A 429 33.55 3.94 -11.96
N ASN A 430 33.38 5.12 -11.36
CA ASN A 430 32.04 5.66 -11.12
C ASN A 430 31.30 6.01 -12.42
N ALA A 431 32.02 6.45 -13.46
CA ALA A 431 31.41 6.72 -14.76
C ALA A 431 30.88 5.44 -15.41
N ILE A 432 31.64 4.32 -15.34
CA ILE A 432 31.19 3.00 -15.80
C ILE A 432 29.97 2.55 -15.00
N ALA A 433 29.99 2.72 -13.68
CA ALA A 433 28.88 2.32 -12.82
C ALA A 433 27.60 3.12 -13.10
N ILE A 434 27.70 4.43 -13.35
CA ILE A 434 26.56 5.28 -13.71
C ILE A 434 25.91 4.81 -15.01
N ASP A 435 26.73 4.52 -16.02
CA ASP A 435 26.27 4.07 -17.33
C ASP A 435 25.61 2.68 -17.23
N ALA A 436 26.22 1.78 -16.48
CA ALA A 436 25.70 0.44 -16.22
C ALA A 436 24.34 0.48 -15.52
N LEU A 437 24.21 1.24 -14.44
CA LEU A 437 23.02 1.34 -13.61
C LEU A 437 22.00 2.36 -14.17
N LYS A 438 22.24 2.96 -15.34
CA LYS A 438 21.40 3.99 -15.98
C LYS A 438 21.04 5.14 -15.06
N MET A 439 21.95 5.50 -14.15
CA MET A 439 21.78 6.59 -13.19
C MET A 439 21.96 7.96 -13.87
N LYS A 440 21.35 8.99 -13.28
CA LYS A 440 21.59 10.37 -13.76
C LYS A 440 23.00 10.85 -13.37
N ARG A 441 23.59 11.74 -14.17
CA ARG A 441 24.94 12.26 -13.92
C ARG A 441 25.12 13.01 -12.60
N ASP A 442 24.06 13.58 -12.06
CA ASP A 442 24.03 14.21 -10.73
C ASP A 442 24.13 13.20 -9.57
N GLN A 443 23.88 11.92 -9.82
CA GLN A 443 23.98 10.82 -8.84
C GLN A 443 25.38 10.20 -8.75
N PHE A 444 26.40 10.86 -9.24
CA PHE A 444 27.79 10.37 -9.26
C PHE A 444 28.32 9.91 -7.90
N LYS A 445 27.97 10.63 -6.81
CA LYS A 445 28.38 10.24 -5.45
C LYS A 445 27.67 8.98 -4.98
N THR A 446 26.42 8.80 -5.37
CA THR A 446 25.60 7.63 -5.03
C THR A 446 26.15 6.38 -5.71
N ALA A 447 26.45 6.44 -7.02
CA ALA A 447 27.06 5.35 -7.77
C ALA A 447 28.40 4.92 -7.16
N GLY A 448 29.24 5.89 -6.76
CA GLY A 448 30.48 5.62 -6.07
C GLY A 448 30.31 4.99 -4.69
N GLY A 449 29.19 5.27 -4.01
CA GLY A 449 28.80 4.63 -2.75
C GLY A 449 28.45 3.16 -2.95
N VAL A 450 27.56 2.88 -3.90
CA VAL A 450 27.12 1.53 -4.27
C VAL A 450 28.31 0.67 -4.72
N LEU A 451 29.13 1.17 -5.65
CA LEU A 451 30.30 0.47 -6.13
C LEU A 451 31.28 0.13 -4.99
N ARG A 452 31.55 1.09 -4.10
CA ARG A 452 32.43 0.88 -2.94
C ARG A 452 31.89 -0.17 -1.99
N GLN A 453 30.57 -0.19 -1.77
CA GLN A 453 29.92 -1.17 -0.91
C GLN A 453 30.09 -2.57 -1.48
N TYR A 454 29.73 -2.80 -2.76
CA TYR A 454 29.82 -4.12 -3.38
C TYR A 454 31.26 -4.64 -3.47
N VAL A 455 32.21 -3.76 -3.76
CA VAL A 455 33.64 -4.16 -3.76
C VAL A 455 34.13 -4.49 -2.35
N LYS A 456 33.71 -3.72 -1.32
CA LYS A 456 34.05 -4.01 0.08
C LYS A 456 33.46 -5.34 0.56
N GLU A 457 32.24 -5.65 0.16
CA GLU A 457 31.53 -6.89 0.48
C GLU A 457 31.99 -8.06 -0.39
N ARG A 458 32.92 -7.85 -1.33
CA ARG A 458 33.43 -8.85 -2.29
C ARG A 458 32.32 -9.48 -3.14
N LYS A 459 31.25 -8.76 -3.38
CA LYS A 459 30.13 -9.21 -4.20
C LYS A 459 30.36 -8.99 -5.69
N LEU A 460 31.18 -8.01 -6.05
CA LEU A 460 31.47 -7.67 -7.44
C LEU A 460 32.65 -8.49 -7.94
N LEU A 461 32.38 -9.43 -8.85
CA LEU A 461 33.41 -10.23 -9.47
C LEU A 461 34.33 -9.37 -10.35
N GLY A 462 35.61 -9.66 -10.35
CA GLY A 462 36.56 -8.97 -11.18
C GLY A 462 37.01 -7.59 -10.70
N LEU A 463 36.51 -7.07 -9.56
CA LEU A 463 36.92 -5.76 -9.05
C LEU A 463 37.28 -5.82 -7.57
N ILE A 464 38.44 -5.29 -7.21
CA ILE A 464 38.88 -5.18 -5.81
C ILE A 464 39.30 -3.75 -5.48
N ASN A 465 39.35 -3.42 -4.17
CA ASN A 465 39.92 -2.15 -3.74
C ASN A 465 41.41 -2.10 -4.04
N SER A 466 41.87 -1.01 -4.60
CA SER A 466 43.31 -0.78 -4.78
C SER A 466 44.01 -0.74 -3.43
N PRO A 467 45.03 -1.56 -3.14
CA PRO A 467 45.90 -1.35 -2.00
C PRO A 467 46.56 0.03 -2.19
N SER A 468 46.48 0.89 -1.16
CA SER A 468 46.87 2.27 -1.24
C SER A 468 48.34 2.42 -1.73
N HIS A 469 48.52 2.67 -2.98
CA HIS A 469 49.75 3.19 -3.54
C HIS A 469 49.63 4.72 -3.67
N LYS A 470 50.33 5.34 -2.89
CA LYS A 470 50.73 6.74 -2.63
C LYS A 470 49.94 7.93 -3.21
N HIS A 471 49.12 7.85 -4.27
CA HIS A 471 48.44 9.05 -4.80
C HIS A 471 47.14 8.84 -5.58
N THR A 472 46.65 7.63 -5.78
CA THR A 472 45.39 7.41 -6.57
C THR A 472 44.43 6.49 -5.82
N ARG A 473 43.35 7.06 -5.32
CA ARG A 473 42.21 6.27 -4.84
C ARG A 473 41.53 5.63 -6.05
N GLY A 474 41.35 4.29 -6.04
CA GLY A 474 40.77 3.58 -7.16
C GLY A 474 40.50 2.12 -6.84
N TYR A 475 40.20 1.40 -7.88
CA TYR A 475 39.95 -0.04 -7.86
C TYR A 475 40.97 -0.74 -8.73
N VAL A 476 41.12 -2.06 -8.56
CA VAL A 476 41.87 -2.89 -9.47
C VAL A 476 40.92 -3.89 -10.10
N TRP A 477 40.82 -3.86 -11.42
CA TRP A 477 40.15 -4.92 -12.16
C TRP A 477 41.10 -6.10 -12.28
N ILE A 478 40.62 -7.28 -11.92
CA ILE A 478 41.40 -8.53 -11.86
C ILE A 478 40.90 -9.57 -12.84
N GLY A 479 39.98 -9.18 -13.73
CA GLY A 479 39.39 -10.10 -14.73
C GLY A 479 38.55 -11.21 -14.09
N GLU A 480 38.75 -12.42 -14.58
CA GLU A 480 38.00 -13.61 -14.13
C GLU A 480 38.62 -14.30 -12.90
N ARG A 481 39.58 -13.66 -12.23
CA ARG A 481 40.20 -14.20 -11.04
C ARG A 481 39.30 -14.07 -9.82
N ASP A 482 39.45 -15.04 -8.91
CA ASP A 482 38.72 -15.02 -7.63
C ASP A 482 39.27 -13.91 -6.72
N PRO A 483 38.45 -12.91 -6.33
CA PRO A 483 38.84 -11.85 -5.39
C PRO A 483 39.20 -12.39 -3.99
N ALA A 484 38.80 -13.60 -3.67
CA ALA A 484 39.11 -14.26 -2.40
C ALA A 484 40.39 -15.07 -2.41
N ASP A 485 41.07 -15.25 -3.59
CA ASP A 485 42.32 -15.99 -3.67
C ASP A 485 43.42 -15.29 -2.87
N PRO A 486 43.95 -15.91 -1.80
CA PRO A 486 44.99 -15.30 -0.95
C PRO A 486 46.33 -15.13 -1.71
N ARG A 487 46.49 -15.76 -2.88
CA ARG A 487 47.69 -15.67 -3.74
C ARG A 487 47.61 -14.53 -4.75
N LEU A 488 46.44 -13.83 -4.81
CA LEU A 488 46.24 -12.73 -5.74
C LEU A 488 47.18 -11.57 -5.41
N ARG A 489 48.19 -11.35 -6.26
CA ARG A 489 49.13 -10.23 -6.12
C ARG A 489 48.87 -9.20 -7.20
N VAL A 490 48.64 -7.96 -6.79
CA VAL A 490 48.37 -6.83 -7.70
C VAL A 490 49.68 -6.31 -8.36
N GLN A 491 50.82 -6.95 -8.12
CA GLN A 491 52.08 -6.56 -8.73
C GLN A 491 52.04 -6.87 -10.23
N GLY A 492 52.30 -5.85 -11.07
CA GLY A 492 52.26 -5.97 -12.53
C GLY A 492 50.93 -5.49 -13.17
N ALA A 493 50.00 -4.98 -12.40
CA ALA A 493 48.80 -4.35 -12.97
C ALA A 493 49.16 -3.14 -13.83
N PHE A 494 48.44 -2.97 -14.97
CA PHE A 494 48.53 -1.77 -15.80
C PHE A 494 48.21 -0.53 -14.97
N SER A 495 48.93 0.57 -15.23
CA SER A 495 48.79 1.80 -14.47
C SER A 495 47.45 2.52 -14.74
N ALA A 496 47.03 3.34 -13.82
CA ALA A 496 45.88 4.19 -13.99
C ALA A 496 46.00 5.14 -15.20
N ASP A 497 47.21 5.54 -15.56
CA ASP A 497 47.47 6.40 -16.72
C ASP A 497 47.36 5.64 -18.04
N ASP A 498 47.77 4.37 -18.10
CA ASP A 498 47.53 3.53 -19.27
C ASP A 498 46.04 3.31 -19.49
N PHE A 499 45.31 3.00 -18.41
CA PHE A 499 43.87 2.88 -18.48
C PHE A 499 43.20 4.15 -19.01
N ARG A 500 43.53 5.34 -18.45
CA ARG A 500 42.97 6.62 -18.90
C ARG A 500 43.19 6.87 -20.39
N LYS A 501 44.39 6.64 -20.87
CA LYS A 501 44.72 6.82 -22.29
C LYS A 501 43.83 5.95 -23.19
N ARG A 502 43.66 4.67 -22.85
CA ARG A 502 42.81 3.76 -23.62
C ARG A 502 41.34 4.11 -23.51
N PHE A 503 40.87 4.46 -22.32
CA PHE A 503 39.47 4.81 -22.04
C PHE A 503 39.03 6.10 -22.73
N GLU A 504 39.89 7.15 -22.73
CA GLU A 504 39.59 8.39 -23.45
C GLU A 504 39.58 8.20 -24.96
N ARG A 505 40.50 7.37 -25.51
CA ARG A 505 40.46 7.00 -26.93
C ARG A 505 39.13 6.32 -27.27
N TRP A 506 38.76 5.33 -26.51
CA TRP A 506 37.47 4.63 -26.68
C TRP A 506 36.27 5.56 -26.64
N LYS A 507 36.21 6.46 -25.69
CA LYS A 507 35.14 7.48 -25.63
C LYS A 507 35.10 8.37 -26.87
N ALA A 508 36.24 8.78 -27.34
CA ALA A 508 36.34 9.61 -28.56
C ALA A 508 35.81 8.83 -29.79
N ASP A 509 36.17 7.56 -29.90
CA ASP A 509 35.70 6.70 -31.00
C ASP A 509 34.18 6.48 -30.92
N GLN A 510 33.64 6.26 -29.74
CA GLN A 510 32.18 6.16 -29.51
C GLN A 510 31.44 7.46 -29.89
N ALA A 511 31.98 8.62 -29.53
CA ALA A 511 31.42 9.93 -29.89
C ALA A 511 31.45 10.15 -31.41
N ALA A 512 32.55 9.79 -32.08
CA ALA A 512 32.69 9.85 -33.52
C ALA A 512 31.67 8.96 -34.25
N GLN A 513 31.45 7.73 -33.77
CA GLN A 513 30.48 6.79 -34.35
C GLN A 513 29.02 7.32 -34.22
N ARG A 514 28.68 7.97 -33.11
CA ARG A 514 27.35 8.60 -32.93
C ARG A 514 27.11 9.78 -33.89
N TYR A 515 28.17 10.53 -34.22
CA TYR A 515 28.10 11.63 -35.22
C TYR A 515 27.93 11.13 -36.65
N HIS A 516 28.57 10.00 -37.02
CA HIS A 516 28.45 9.38 -38.33
C HIS A 516 27.14 8.61 -38.56
N GLY A 517 26.48 8.13 -37.48
CA GLY A 517 25.21 7.42 -37.56
C GLY A 517 23.99 8.30 -37.84
N HIS A 518 24.08 9.62 -37.73
CA HIS A 518 22.99 10.56 -38.04
C HIS A 518 23.08 11.23 -39.41
N GLY A 519 24.05 10.82 -40.25
CA GLY A 519 24.34 11.46 -41.53
C GLY A 519 23.84 10.78 -42.82
N SER A 520 23.14 9.66 -42.75
CA SER A 520 22.64 8.94 -43.93
C SER A 520 21.15 8.66 -43.89
N GLY A 521 20.35 9.69 -43.83
CA GLY A 521 18.95 9.64 -44.25
C GLY A 521 18.86 9.85 -45.75
N PRO A 522 18.06 9.07 -46.52
CA PRO A 522 17.94 9.25 -47.97
C PRO A 522 17.32 10.62 -48.29
N ASN A 523 17.99 11.36 -49.18
CA ASN A 523 17.52 12.59 -49.80
C ASN A 523 16.19 12.34 -50.51
N VAL A 524 15.07 12.57 -49.86
CA VAL A 524 13.77 12.66 -50.51
C VAL A 524 13.63 14.08 -51.02
N ARG A 525 13.80 14.25 -52.36
CA ARG A 525 13.44 15.46 -53.09
C ARG A 525 11.96 15.76 -52.81
N ARG A 526 11.70 16.91 -52.22
CA ARG A 526 10.37 17.51 -52.18
C ARG A 526 9.99 17.94 -53.59
N VAL A 527 9.07 17.23 -54.21
CA VAL A 527 8.30 17.74 -55.34
C VAL A 527 7.22 18.63 -54.76
N SER A 528 7.26 19.89 -55.14
CA SER A 528 6.24 20.90 -54.82
C SER A 528 5.05 20.70 -55.77
N ASP A 529 3.94 20.24 -55.27
CA ASP A 529 2.63 20.32 -55.94
C ASP A 529 1.84 21.53 -55.39
N PRO A 530 1.17 22.28 -56.28
CA PRO A 530 0.35 23.43 -55.92
C PRO A 530 -1.00 23.03 -55.33
N PRO A 531 -1.68 23.90 -54.57
CA PRO A 531 -2.93 23.59 -53.91
C PRO A 531 -4.11 23.57 -54.91
N PRO A 532 -5.11 22.70 -54.75
CA PRO A 532 -6.34 22.78 -55.50
C PRO A 532 -7.28 23.84 -54.93
N GLU A 533 -7.87 24.57 -55.89
CA GLU A 533 -8.89 25.60 -55.72
C GLU A 533 -10.16 25.08 -55.03
N GLN A 534 -10.75 26.00 -54.33
CA GLN A 534 -12.10 25.93 -53.76
C GLN A 534 -13.14 25.68 -54.82
N GLN A 535 -14.04 24.74 -54.61
CA GLN A 535 -15.41 24.81 -55.12
C GLN A 535 -16.39 24.56 -54.00
N SER A 536 -17.20 25.61 -53.81
CA SER A 536 -18.40 25.64 -52.99
C SER A 536 -19.49 24.74 -53.55
N GLU A 537 -20.42 24.40 -52.68
CA GLU A 537 -21.85 24.09 -52.87
C GLU A 537 -22.27 22.72 -52.29
N PHE A 538 -23.01 22.78 -51.37
CA PHE A 538 -24.30 22.45 -50.80
C PHE A 538 -24.21 21.95 -49.34
#